data_7e100ee82c9742c865c5dbe9b0b4d871
#
_entry.id   7e100ee82c9742c865c5dbe9b0b4d871
#
_cell.length_a   1.000
_cell.length_b   1.000
_cell.length_c   1.000
_cell.angle_alpha   90.00
_cell.angle_beta   90.00
_cell.angle_gamma   90.00
#
_symmetry.space_group_name_H-M   'P 1'
#
loop_
_entity.id
_entity.type
_entity.pdbx_description
1 polymer ?
#
loop_
_entity_poly.entity_id
_entity_poly.type
_entity_poly.pdbx_seq_one_letter_code
_entity_poly.pdbx_strand_id
1 'polypeptide(L)'
;MRWKLLILSLLISVALNGQEKGCIPTVPEPPFKAGERIDLGLFYKWGAVNTEVAQAAITLDSLQFNGQDAWHLNFNVKSATFFDVFFKMREDFHSWMTMDGIRPLRFTRNTLEGKYTATNDYNYDWEEMVIHADVNFYNRGMEHYEIPLHPCVYDLPAMIFYLRTMDLSKMKPGDRYPLSFAIDEAVFDIILTYQGAEPLKVRKLGYRNALLFSCSVVSGAMFEGNQELKFWLSDDGAYVPLAIMAPLRVGSVWAWLKDYQP
;
A
#
# COMPACT_ATOMS: atom_id res chain seq x y z
N MET A 1 -22.09 16.44 -66.37
CA MET A 1 -21.46 17.39 -65.49
C MET A 1 -21.66 16.92 -64.07
N ARG A 2 -20.66 16.29 -63.44
CA ARG A 2 -20.74 15.65 -62.11
C ARG A 2 -19.98 16.53 -61.09
N TRP A 3 -20.68 17.17 -60.19
CA TRP A 3 -20.12 17.87 -59.05
C TRP A 3 -19.76 16.84 -57.98
N LYS A 4 -18.49 16.70 -57.68
CA LYS A 4 -17.99 16.00 -56.48
C LYS A 4 -17.92 16.97 -55.35
N LEU A 5 -18.81 16.84 -54.37
CA LEU A 5 -18.74 17.46 -53.07
C LEU A 5 -17.63 16.77 -52.26
N LEU A 6 -16.54 17.50 -52.04
CA LEU A 6 -15.50 17.18 -51.06
C LEU A 6 -16.02 17.51 -49.67
N ILE A 7 -16.44 16.48 -48.92
CA ILE A 7 -16.67 16.59 -47.48
C ILE A 7 -15.32 16.42 -46.82
N LEU A 8 -14.75 17.54 -46.36
CA LEU A 8 -13.56 17.57 -45.54
C LEU A 8 -13.98 17.17 -44.11
N SER A 9 -13.86 15.88 -43.77
CA SER A 9 -14.05 15.39 -42.42
C SER A 9 -12.85 15.82 -41.57
N LEU A 10 -13.06 16.87 -40.78
CA LEU A 10 -12.15 17.30 -39.74
C LEU A 10 -12.20 16.26 -38.61
N LEU A 11 -11.33 15.25 -38.68
CA LEU A 11 -11.03 14.37 -37.56
C LEU A 11 -10.31 15.19 -36.50
N ILE A 12 -11.06 15.77 -35.58
CA ILE A 12 -10.51 16.23 -34.31
C ILE A 12 -10.18 14.98 -33.52
N SER A 13 -8.96 14.49 -33.68
CA SER A 13 -8.33 13.60 -32.72
C SER A 13 -8.14 14.39 -31.43
N VAL A 14 -9.10 14.28 -30.52
CA VAL A 14 -8.88 14.61 -29.12
C VAL A 14 -7.83 13.61 -28.65
N ALA A 15 -6.57 14.00 -28.75
CA ALA A 15 -5.51 13.37 -28.01
C ALA A 15 -5.86 13.57 -26.54
N LEU A 16 -6.43 12.55 -25.91
CA LEU A 16 -6.41 12.39 -24.46
C LEU A 16 -4.92 12.26 -24.12
N ASN A 17 -4.27 13.41 -23.93
CA ASN A 17 -3.02 13.50 -23.22
C ASN A 17 -3.32 13.13 -21.75
N GLY A 18 -3.55 11.85 -21.49
CA GLY A 18 -3.26 11.29 -20.21
C GLY A 18 -1.75 11.41 -20.04
N GLN A 19 -1.27 12.52 -19.49
CA GLN A 19 0.06 12.55 -18.93
C GLN A 19 0.09 11.35 -17.98
N GLU A 20 0.87 10.33 -18.31
CA GLU A 20 1.36 9.38 -17.34
C GLU A 20 2.12 10.24 -16.33
N LYS A 21 1.42 10.64 -15.27
CA LYS A 21 2.06 11.27 -14.13
C LYS A 21 3.02 10.21 -13.63
N GLY A 22 4.32 10.53 -13.63
CA GLY A 22 5.33 9.71 -12.93
C GLY A 22 4.90 9.47 -11.49
N CYS A 23 5.72 8.79 -10.73
CA CYS A 23 5.45 8.55 -9.30
C CYS A 23 5.06 9.86 -8.62
N ILE A 24 4.21 9.76 -7.62
CA ILE A 24 3.68 10.94 -6.90
C ILE A 24 4.84 11.79 -6.37
N PRO A 25 4.83 13.12 -6.55
CA PRO A 25 5.85 13.97 -5.98
C PRO A 25 5.94 13.83 -4.47
N THR A 26 7.15 13.66 -3.95
CA THR A 26 7.42 13.52 -2.52
C THR A 26 8.02 14.80 -1.95
N VAL A 27 7.90 14.96 -0.63
CA VAL A 27 8.61 16.01 0.11
C VAL A 27 10.09 15.65 0.24
N PRO A 28 11.02 16.65 0.29
CA PRO A 28 12.47 16.38 0.39
C PRO A 28 12.86 15.65 1.67
N GLU A 29 12.19 15.96 2.77
CA GLU A 29 12.44 15.36 4.09
C GLU A 29 11.23 14.51 4.49
N PRO A 30 11.41 13.20 4.75
CA PRO A 30 10.32 12.34 5.16
C PRO A 30 9.82 12.74 6.57
N PRO A 31 8.49 12.67 6.84
CA PRO A 31 7.91 13.07 8.10
C PRO A 31 8.03 12.00 9.20
N PHE A 32 9.02 11.15 9.12
CA PHE A 32 9.28 10.05 10.06
C PHE A 32 10.77 9.90 10.33
N LYS A 33 11.12 9.19 11.38
CA LYS A 33 12.51 8.96 11.79
C LYS A 33 12.73 7.54 12.32
N ALA A 34 13.97 7.14 12.44
CA ALA A 34 14.33 5.87 13.08
C ALA A 34 13.84 5.82 14.54
N GLY A 35 13.33 4.67 14.95
CA GLY A 35 12.69 4.43 16.24
C GLY A 35 11.17 4.61 16.22
N GLU A 36 10.58 5.07 15.10
CA GLU A 36 9.13 5.23 14.98
C GLU A 36 8.39 3.89 15.12
N ARG A 37 7.27 3.92 15.86
CA ARG A 37 6.39 2.78 16.03
C ARG A 37 4.92 3.17 15.88
N ILE A 38 4.17 2.38 15.11
CA ILE A 38 2.73 2.53 14.89
C ILE A 38 2.06 1.22 15.29
N ASP A 39 1.18 1.24 16.28
CA ASP A 39 0.39 0.09 16.71
C ASP A 39 -1.06 0.22 16.24
N LEU A 40 -1.56 -0.80 15.55
CA LEU A 40 -2.92 -0.85 15.01
C LEU A 40 -3.71 -2.02 15.61
N GLY A 41 -5.00 -1.81 15.84
CA GLY A 41 -5.95 -2.89 16.15
C GLY A 41 -6.81 -3.19 14.95
N LEU A 42 -6.91 -4.46 14.57
CA LEU A 42 -7.72 -4.93 13.45
C LEU A 42 -9.08 -5.42 13.95
N PHE A 43 -10.16 -4.87 13.40
CA PHE A 43 -11.53 -5.14 13.82
C PHE A 43 -12.34 -5.66 12.65
N TYR A 44 -12.96 -6.81 12.82
CA TYR A 44 -13.97 -7.30 11.90
C TYR A 44 -15.33 -6.66 12.23
N LYS A 45 -15.99 -6.13 11.21
CA LYS A 45 -17.29 -5.47 11.33
C LYS A 45 -18.30 -6.09 10.38
N TRP A 46 -19.40 -6.61 10.94
CA TRP A 46 -20.53 -7.14 10.19
C TRP A 46 -21.81 -6.99 10.99
N GLY A 47 -22.76 -6.20 10.50
CA GLY A 47 -23.98 -5.88 11.24
C GLY A 47 -23.68 -5.28 12.62
N ALA A 48 -24.14 -5.93 13.69
CA ALA A 48 -23.86 -5.56 15.08
C ALA A 48 -22.49 -6.05 15.59
N VAL A 49 -21.81 -6.92 14.85
CA VAL A 49 -20.50 -7.46 15.24
C VAL A 49 -19.43 -6.40 14.96
N ASN A 50 -18.62 -6.08 15.96
CA ASN A 50 -17.48 -5.17 15.85
C ASN A 50 -16.42 -5.61 16.86
N THR A 51 -15.59 -6.56 16.47
CA THR A 51 -14.68 -7.28 17.37
C THR A 51 -13.24 -7.16 16.92
N GLU A 52 -12.31 -6.97 17.86
CA GLU A 52 -10.87 -6.97 17.57
C GLU A 52 -10.42 -8.41 17.27
N VAL A 53 -9.96 -8.64 16.06
CA VAL A 53 -9.57 -9.96 15.54
C VAL A 53 -8.07 -10.14 15.45
N ALA A 54 -7.32 -9.03 15.33
CA ALA A 54 -5.86 -9.05 15.23
C ALA A 54 -5.27 -7.72 15.68
N GLN A 55 -3.95 -7.70 15.83
CA GLN A 55 -3.15 -6.51 16.07
C GLN A 55 -2.03 -6.46 15.04
N ALA A 56 -1.65 -5.24 14.65
CA ALA A 56 -0.51 -5.00 13.80
C ALA A 56 0.43 -4.00 14.46
N ALA A 57 1.71 -4.15 14.20
CA ALA A 57 2.75 -3.22 14.61
C ALA A 57 3.65 -2.91 13.42
N ILE A 58 3.96 -1.65 13.21
CA ILE A 58 4.91 -1.19 12.22
C ILE A 58 6.03 -0.48 12.97
N THR A 59 7.28 -0.87 12.74
CA THR A 59 8.47 -0.20 13.27
C THR A 59 9.39 0.21 12.15
N LEU A 60 10.00 1.37 12.27
CA LEU A 60 10.96 1.90 11.32
C LEU A 60 12.30 2.15 12.03
N ASP A 61 13.35 1.58 11.47
CA ASP A 61 14.73 1.81 11.90
C ASP A 61 15.59 2.25 10.72
N SER A 62 16.79 2.73 11.02
CA SER A 62 17.84 2.97 10.03
C SER A 62 19.02 2.03 10.27
N LEU A 63 19.60 1.52 9.18
CA LEU A 63 20.74 0.62 9.24
C LEU A 63 21.61 0.73 7.97
N GLN A 64 22.77 0.08 8.01
CA GLN A 64 23.58 -0.12 6.81
C GLN A 64 23.09 -1.36 6.05
N PHE A 65 22.72 -1.18 4.80
CA PHE A 65 22.33 -2.27 3.90
C PHE A 65 23.18 -2.22 2.63
N ASN A 66 23.96 -3.27 2.38
CA ASN A 66 24.89 -3.35 1.23
C ASN A 66 25.81 -2.12 1.08
N GLY A 67 26.27 -1.54 2.21
CA GLY A 67 27.21 -0.42 2.23
C GLY A 67 26.57 0.97 2.04
N GLN A 68 25.27 1.07 2.05
CA GLN A 68 24.53 2.34 2.03
C GLN A 68 23.59 2.45 3.23
N ASP A 69 23.30 3.69 3.66
CA ASP A 69 22.27 3.95 4.65
C ASP A 69 20.90 3.61 4.07
N ALA A 70 20.10 2.87 4.83
CA ALA A 70 18.78 2.44 4.42
C ALA A 70 17.78 2.50 5.58
N TRP A 71 16.51 2.75 5.24
CA TRP A 71 15.40 2.48 6.13
C TRP A 71 15.14 0.98 6.19
N HIS A 72 14.87 0.48 7.38
CA HIS A 72 14.38 -0.87 7.60
C HIS A 72 13.02 -0.80 8.29
N LEU A 73 12.02 -1.26 7.59
CA LEU A 73 10.65 -1.33 8.08
C LEU A 73 10.30 -2.77 8.40
N ASN A 74 9.77 -3.01 9.60
CA ASN A 74 9.16 -4.27 9.98
C ASN A 74 7.67 -4.05 10.24
N PHE A 75 6.82 -4.84 9.59
CA PHE A 75 5.38 -4.83 9.72
C PHE A 75 4.87 -6.21 10.09
N ASN A 76 4.36 -6.35 11.32
CA ASN A 76 3.84 -7.61 11.81
C ASN A 76 2.33 -7.53 12.01
N VAL A 77 1.64 -8.64 11.70
CA VAL A 77 0.22 -8.82 12.04
C VAL A 77 0.03 -10.15 12.77
N LYS A 78 -0.72 -10.11 13.86
CA LYS A 78 -0.99 -11.28 14.69
C LYS A 78 -2.47 -11.33 15.08
N SER A 79 -3.16 -12.41 14.74
CA SER A 79 -4.53 -12.66 15.21
C SER A 79 -4.57 -12.77 16.73
N ALA A 80 -5.67 -12.30 17.34
CA ALA A 80 -5.90 -12.42 18.76
C ALA A 80 -5.98 -13.90 19.17
N THR A 81 -5.44 -14.25 20.33
CA THR A 81 -5.36 -15.65 20.80
C THR A 81 -6.70 -16.38 20.76
N PHE A 82 -7.80 -15.66 21.06
CA PHE A 82 -9.14 -16.22 20.95
C PHE A 82 -9.52 -16.59 19.51
N PHE A 83 -9.06 -15.79 18.53
CA PHE A 83 -9.32 -16.03 17.10
C PHE A 83 -8.42 -17.11 16.52
N ASP A 84 -7.25 -17.38 17.10
CA ASP A 84 -6.33 -18.44 16.64
C ASP A 84 -7.00 -19.83 16.55
N VAL A 85 -8.03 -20.05 17.36
CA VAL A 85 -8.81 -21.30 17.34
C VAL A 85 -9.61 -21.45 16.03
N PHE A 86 -10.07 -20.34 15.46
CA PHE A 86 -10.86 -20.31 14.24
C PHE A 86 -10.03 -20.03 12.99
N PHE A 87 -9.14 -19.03 13.11
CA PHE A 87 -8.30 -18.59 12.01
C PHE A 87 -7.02 -17.95 12.55
N LYS A 88 -5.95 -18.74 12.59
CA LYS A 88 -4.64 -18.24 13.01
C LYS A 88 -3.99 -17.46 11.88
N MET A 89 -3.63 -16.19 12.14
CA MET A 89 -2.92 -15.32 11.20
C MET A 89 -1.63 -14.80 11.83
N ARG A 90 -0.54 -14.92 11.09
CA ARG A 90 0.78 -14.37 11.41
C ARG A 90 1.37 -13.86 10.12
N GLU A 91 1.58 -12.56 10.06
CA GLU A 91 2.27 -11.89 8.97
C GLU A 91 3.53 -11.24 9.51
N ASP A 92 4.61 -11.40 8.81
CA ASP A 92 5.89 -10.78 9.12
C ASP A 92 6.53 -10.28 7.83
N PHE A 93 6.56 -8.95 7.68
CA PHE A 93 7.09 -8.26 6.52
C PHE A 93 8.28 -7.42 6.91
N HIS A 94 9.34 -7.50 6.13
CA HIS A 94 10.48 -6.60 6.23
C HIS A 94 10.71 -5.93 4.89
N SER A 95 10.95 -4.63 4.91
CA SER A 95 11.32 -3.85 3.73
C SER A 95 12.57 -3.02 4.02
N TRP A 96 13.54 -3.11 3.15
CA TRP A 96 14.73 -2.26 3.14
C TRP A 96 14.57 -1.26 2.00
N MET A 97 14.70 0.03 2.30
CA MET A 97 14.40 1.12 1.37
C MET A 97 15.52 2.15 1.38
N THR A 98 15.71 2.83 0.26
CA THR A 98 16.62 3.98 0.22
C THR A 98 16.16 5.09 1.17
N MET A 99 17.11 5.86 1.73
CA MET A 99 16.80 7.03 2.56
C MET A 99 16.13 8.13 1.74
N ASP A 100 16.51 8.28 0.49
CA ASP A 100 15.91 9.19 -0.48
C ASP A 100 14.91 8.45 -1.38
N GLY A 101 13.71 8.99 -1.52
CA GLY A 101 12.68 8.50 -2.43
C GLY A 101 12.00 7.18 -2.05
N ILE A 102 12.38 6.54 -0.92
CA ILE A 102 11.71 5.33 -0.38
C ILE A 102 11.64 4.19 -1.41
N ARG A 103 12.67 4.02 -2.25
CA ARG A 103 12.72 2.93 -3.22
C ARG A 103 13.07 1.62 -2.52
N PRO A 104 12.30 0.53 -2.70
CA PRO A 104 12.64 -0.77 -2.15
C PRO A 104 14.00 -1.26 -2.66
N LEU A 105 14.78 -1.85 -1.76
CA LEU A 105 16.05 -2.54 -2.05
C LEU A 105 15.90 -4.04 -1.87
N ARG A 106 15.20 -4.44 -0.82
CA ARG A 106 14.84 -5.81 -0.53
C ARG A 106 13.51 -5.85 0.21
N PHE A 107 12.76 -6.93 0.01
CA PHE A 107 11.55 -7.24 0.75
C PHE A 107 11.52 -8.70 1.14
N THR A 108 11.11 -8.99 2.36
CA THR A 108 10.80 -10.36 2.77
C THR A 108 9.42 -10.43 3.40
N ARG A 109 8.74 -11.54 3.16
CA ARG A 109 7.43 -11.85 3.76
C ARG A 109 7.43 -13.27 4.29
N ASN A 110 6.84 -13.45 5.47
CA ASN A 110 6.52 -14.77 6.01
C ASN A 110 5.05 -14.76 6.46
N THR A 111 4.21 -15.54 5.80
CA THR A 111 2.77 -15.56 5.95
C THR A 111 2.30 -16.91 6.47
N LEU A 112 1.45 -16.86 7.51
CA LEU A 112 0.62 -17.98 7.97
C LEU A 112 -0.83 -17.51 8.10
N GLU A 113 -1.71 -18.01 7.24
CA GLU A 113 -3.15 -17.73 7.25
C GLU A 113 -3.95 -19.04 7.31
N GLY A 114 -4.36 -19.42 8.50
CA GLY A 114 -4.99 -20.71 8.74
C GLY A 114 -4.04 -21.87 8.43
N LYS A 115 -4.22 -22.51 7.29
CA LYS A 115 -3.33 -23.59 6.78
C LYS A 115 -2.41 -23.11 5.64
N TYR A 116 -2.68 -21.92 5.10
CA TYR A 116 -1.87 -21.35 4.03
C TYR A 116 -0.58 -20.78 4.60
N THR A 117 0.53 -21.08 3.95
CA THR A 117 1.83 -20.47 4.24
C THR A 117 2.48 -20.02 2.94
N ALA A 118 3.14 -18.88 2.98
CA ALA A 118 3.97 -18.41 1.89
C ALA A 118 5.18 -17.64 2.44
N THR A 119 6.29 -17.69 1.72
CA THR A 119 7.43 -16.79 1.97
C THR A 119 7.82 -16.13 0.66
N ASN A 120 8.17 -14.85 0.74
CA ASN A 120 8.72 -14.09 -0.37
C ASN A 120 10.08 -13.52 0.05
N ASP A 121 11.04 -13.54 -0.84
CA ASP A 121 12.32 -12.82 -0.72
C ASP A 121 12.62 -12.14 -2.05
N TYR A 122 12.55 -10.80 -2.06
CA TYR A 122 12.72 -9.99 -3.25
C TYR A 122 14.00 -9.18 -3.15
N ASN A 123 14.78 -9.19 -4.23
CA ASN A 123 15.89 -8.27 -4.44
C ASN A 123 15.54 -7.36 -5.63
N TYR A 124 15.51 -6.05 -5.40
CA TYR A 124 15.15 -5.06 -6.40
C TYR A 124 16.40 -4.60 -7.14
N ASP A 125 16.51 -4.98 -8.41
CA ASP A 125 17.54 -4.48 -9.31
C ASP A 125 17.01 -3.30 -10.13
N TRP A 126 17.39 -2.10 -9.71
CA TRP A 126 16.98 -0.85 -10.36
C TRP A 126 17.81 -0.51 -11.60
N GLU A 127 18.93 -1.19 -11.84
CA GLU A 127 19.74 -1.04 -13.06
C GLU A 127 19.17 -1.90 -14.18
N GLU A 128 18.83 -3.14 -13.88
CA GLU A 128 18.23 -4.09 -14.80
C GLU A 128 16.69 -3.93 -14.90
N MET A 129 16.09 -3.14 -14.02
CA MET A 129 14.64 -2.93 -13.91
C MET A 129 13.88 -4.24 -13.72
N VAL A 130 14.34 -5.06 -12.78
CA VAL A 130 13.76 -6.36 -12.46
C VAL A 130 13.74 -6.60 -10.95
N ILE A 131 12.74 -7.33 -10.46
CA ILE A 131 12.72 -7.90 -9.11
C ILE A 131 13.06 -9.37 -9.24
N HIS A 132 14.18 -9.79 -8.64
CA HIS A 132 14.50 -11.20 -8.47
C HIS A 132 13.73 -11.71 -7.25
N ALA A 133 12.73 -12.54 -7.48
CA ALA A 133 11.80 -12.99 -6.46
C ALA A 133 11.90 -14.49 -6.21
N ASP A 134 12.24 -14.86 -4.98
CA ASP A 134 12.15 -16.22 -4.47
C ASP A 134 10.85 -16.36 -3.69
N VAL A 135 9.91 -17.16 -4.18
CA VAL A 135 8.59 -17.33 -3.58
C VAL A 135 8.34 -18.80 -3.26
N ASN A 136 8.01 -19.09 -2.01
CA ASN A 136 7.66 -20.44 -1.58
C ASN A 136 6.19 -20.50 -1.20
N PHE A 137 5.41 -21.24 -1.97
CA PHE A 137 3.98 -21.41 -1.73
C PHE A 137 3.70 -22.76 -1.04
N TYR A 138 2.69 -22.78 -0.19
CA TYR A 138 2.24 -23.96 0.55
C TYR A 138 2.12 -25.25 -0.30
N ASN A 139 1.62 -25.14 -1.55
CA ASN A 139 1.31 -26.30 -2.40
C ASN A 139 2.22 -26.45 -3.61
N ARG A 140 3.08 -25.45 -3.90
CA ARG A 140 3.92 -25.42 -5.11
C ARG A 140 5.41 -25.54 -4.79
N GLY A 141 5.80 -25.20 -3.54
CA GLY A 141 7.20 -25.15 -3.14
C GLY A 141 7.88 -23.85 -3.56
N MET A 142 9.22 -23.88 -3.60
CA MET A 142 10.04 -22.72 -3.97
C MET A 142 10.03 -22.53 -5.48
N GLU A 143 9.70 -21.32 -5.91
CA GLU A 143 9.71 -20.88 -7.30
C GLU A 143 10.52 -19.58 -7.42
N HIS A 144 11.18 -19.35 -8.55
CA HIS A 144 12.00 -18.18 -8.83
C HIS A 144 11.38 -17.40 -9.98
N TYR A 145 11.24 -16.10 -9.79
CA TYR A 145 10.64 -15.20 -10.78
C TYR A 145 11.53 -14.00 -11.04
N GLU A 146 11.52 -13.55 -12.28
CA GLU A 146 12.00 -12.23 -12.69
C GLU A 146 10.77 -11.38 -12.99
N ILE A 147 10.43 -10.47 -12.07
CA ILE A 147 9.24 -9.64 -12.19
C ILE A 147 9.65 -8.27 -12.75
N PRO A 148 9.06 -7.80 -13.86
CA PRO A 148 9.39 -6.49 -14.42
C PRO A 148 9.18 -5.37 -13.39
N LEU A 149 10.20 -4.51 -13.24
CA LEU A 149 10.21 -3.37 -12.34
C LEU A 149 9.99 -2.09 -13.14
N HIS A 150 9.23 -1.17 -12.58
CA HIS A 150 9.11 0.20 -13.09
C HIS A 150 9.13 1.21 -11.93
N PRO A 151 9.34 2.51 -12.16
CA PRO A 151 9.68 3.48 -11.12
C PRO A 151 8.69 3.59 -9.97
N CYS A 152 7.44 3.21 -10.13
CA CYS A 152 6.41 3.36 -9.10
C CYS A 152 5.96 2.02 -8.48
N VAL A 153 6.82 1.00 -8.52
CA VAL A 153 6.59 -0.30 -7.87
C VAL A 153 7.20 -0.30 -6.46
N TYR A 154 6.41 -0.69 -5.50
CA TYR A 154 6.79 -0.83 -4.09
C TYR A 154 6.42 -2.22 -3.58
N ASP A 155 6.99 -2.65 -2.46
CA ASP A 155 6.36 -3.66 -1.63
C ASP A 155 5.29 -3.02 -0.73
N LEU A 156 4.42 -3.82 -0.11
CA LEU A 156 3.30 -3.30 0.69
C LEU A 156 3.74 -2.39 1.85
N PRO A 157 4.75 -2.76 2.69
CA PRO A 157 5.26 -1.88 3.71
C PRO A 157 5.88 -0.58 3.17
N ALA A 158 6.73 -0.66 2.17
CA ALA A 158 7.36 0.50 1.55
C ALA A 158 6.32 1.47 0.99
N MET A 159 5.25 0.95 0.36
CA MET A 159 4.16 1.77 -0.15
C MET A 159 3.49 2.62 0.93
N ILE A 160 3.27 2.08 2.14
CA ILE A 160 2.68 2.83 3.26
C ILE A 160 3.56 4.04 3.62
N PHE A 161 4.88 3.86 3.68
CA PHE A 161 5.80 4.94 4.00
C PHE A 161 5.99 5.91 2.84
N TYR A 162 6.01 5.42 1.59
CA TYR A 162 6.00 6.28 0.42
C TYR A 162 4.78 7.21 0.39
N LEU A 163 3.58 6.70 0.71
CA LEU A 163 2.37 7.53 0.78
C LEU A 163 2.47 8.65 1.83
N ARG A 164 3.24 8.46 2.89
CA ARG A 164 3.50 9.49 3.92
C ARG A 164 4.48 10.58 3.44
N THR A 165 5.27 10.31 2.40
CA THR A 165 6.19 11.30 1.81
C THR A 165 5.57 12.14 0.70
N MET A 166 4.32 11.90 0.33
CA MET A 166 3.64 12.65 -0.73
C MET A 166 3.52 14.14 -0.39
N ASP A 167 3.69 15.01 -1.39
CA ASP A 167 3.38 16.44 -1.25
C ASP A 167 1.86 16.66 -1.30
N LEU A 168 1.22 16.42 -0.17
CA LEU A 168 -0.24 16.51 -0.02
C LEU A 168 -0.77 17.93 -0.18
N SER A 169 0.09 18.96 -0.06
CA SER A 169 -0.31 20.37 -0.24
C SER A 169 -0.77 20.69 -1.66
N LYS A 170 -0.37 19.88 -2.62
CA LYS A 170 -0.71 20.05 -4.05
C LYS A 170 -1.91 19.21 -4.49
N MET A 171 -2.47 18.39 -3.61
CA MET A 171 -3.57 17.50 -3.94
C MET A 171 -4.93 18.17 -3.80
N LYS A 172 -5.82 17.86 -4.72
CA LYS A 172 -7.22 18.27 -4.69
C LYS A 172 -8.14 17.06 -4.62
N PRO A 173 -9.28 17.14 -3.92
CA PRO A 173 -10.26 16.06 -3.92
C PRO A 173 -10.62 15.63 -5.35
N GLY A 174 -10.54 14.33 -5.61
CA GLY A 174 -10.72 13.73 -6.93
C GLY A 174 -9.42 13.49 -7.72
N ASP A 175 -8.27 14.01 -7.29
CA ASP A 175 -6.99 13.71 -7.93
C ASP A 175 -6.67 12.22 -7.81
N ARG A 176 -6.17 11.65 -8.92
CA ARG A 176 -5.89 10.21 -9.06
C ARG A 176 -4.42 9.98 -9.38
N TYR A 177 -3.81 9.02 -8.69
CA TYR A 177 -2.40 8.70 -8.80
C TYR A 177 -2.22 7.20 -9.05
N PRO A 178 -1.59 6.80 -10.16
CA PRO A 178 -1.23 5.41 -10.37
C PRO A 178 -0.07 5.03 -9.46
N LEU A 179 -0.17 3.86 -8.85
CA LEU A 179 0.88 3.21 -8.06
C LEU A 179 0.84 1.72 -8.35
N SER A 180 1.90 1.02 -7.99
CA SER A 180 1.94 -0.43 -8.12
C SER A 180 2.66 -1.05 -6.94
N PHE A 181 2.26 -2.28 -6.60
CA PHE A 181 2.96 -3.05 -5.58
C PHE A 181 3.22 -4.47 -6.07
N ALA A 182 4.37 -5.00 -5.64
CA ALA A 182 4.76 -6.38 -5.90
C ALA A 182 4.39 -7.26 -4.70
N ILE A 183 3.76 -8.39 -4.97
CA ILE A 183 3.50 -9.47 -4.01
C ILE A 183 3.41 -10.79 -4.74
N ASP A 184 3.85 -11.87 -4.11
CA ASP A 184 3.93 -13.21 -4.70
C ASP A 184 4.70 -13.18 -6.04
N GLU A 185 4.13 -13.63 -7.15
CA GLU A 185 4.76 -13.67 -8.47
C GLU A 185 4.42 -12.48 -9.39
N ALA A 186 3.77 -11.42 -8.87
CA ALA A 186 3.21 -10.39 -9.74
C ALA A 186 3.30 -8.96 -9.19
N VAL A 187 3.19 -7.99 -10.10
CA VAL A 187 2.94 -6.58 -9.81
C VAL A 187 1.47 -6.28 -10.03
N PHE A 188 0.87 -5.57 -9.09
CA PHE A 188 -0.53 -5.15 -9.13
C PHE A 188 -0.62 -3.64 -9.23
N ASP A 189 -1.32 -3.16 -10.25
CA ASP A 189 -1.56 -1.75 -10.46
C ASP A 189 -2.77 -1.28 -9.66
N ILE A 190 -2.63 -0.16 -8.98
CA ILE A 190 -3.67 0.48 -8.19
C ILE A 190 -3.83 1.94 -8.58
N ILE A 191 -5.04 2.46 -8.36
CA ILE A 191 -5.30 3.89 -8.44
C ILE A 191 -5.60 4.40 -7.03
N LEU A 192 -4.73 5.28 -6.56
CA LEU A 192 -4.96 6.07 -5.37
C LEU A 192 -5.78 7.31 -5.73
N THR A 193 -6.88 7.55 -5.02
CA THR A 193 -7.71 8.75 -5.20
C THR A 193 -7.78 9.53 -3.89
N TYR A 194 -7.38 10.80 -3.91
CA TYR A 194 -7.56 11.68 -2.76
C TYR A 194 -9.02 12.13 -2.68
N GLN A 195 -9.69 11.90 -1.56
CA GLN A 195 -11.10 12.18 -1.35
C GLN A 195 -11.32 13.53 -0.61
N GLY A 196 -10.28 14.07 0.03
CA GLY A 196 -10.35 15.30 0.81
C GLY A 196 -10.04 15.10 2.29
N ALA A 197 -10.12 16.20 3.05
CA ALA A 197 -9.94 16.20 4.50
C ALA A 197 -11.29 16.09 5.20
N GLU A 198 -11.35 15.31 6.28
CA GLU A 198 -12.53 15.15 7.11
C GLU A 198 -12.16 14.88 8.58
N PRO A 199 -13.02 15.22 9.56
CA PRO A 199 -12.82 14.80 10.93
C PRO A 199 -13.13 13.31 11.08
N LEU A 200 -12.16 12.55 11.59
CA LEU A 200 -12.29 11.12 11.87
C LEU A 200 -12.32 10.87 13.38
N LYS A 201 -13.29 10.08 13.85
CA LYS A 201 -13.32 9.60 15.23
C LYS A 201 -12.48 8.33 15.33
N VAL A 202 -11.23 8.48 15.80
CA VAL A 202 -10.32 7.37 16.04
C VAL A 202 -10.60 6.79 17.43
N ARG A 203 -11.29 5.68 17.48
CA ARG A 203 -11.67 4.90 18.70
C ARG A 203 -11.32 5.58 20.04
N LYS A 204 -10.27 5.12 20.72
CA LYS A 204 -9.86 5.64 22.04
C LYS A 204 -9.11 6.98 21.97
N LEU A 205 -8.66 7.41 20.78
CA LEU A 205 -7.88 8.64 20.60
C LEU A 205 -8.74 9.87 20.34
N GLY A 206 -10.08 9.70 20.19
CA GLY A 206 -11.01 10.82 19.94
C GLY A 206 -10.98 11.30 18.48
N TYR A 207 -11.43 12.54 18.25
CA TYR A 207 -11.45 13.13 16.92
C TYR A 207 -10.07 13.61 16.47
N ARG A 208 -9.73 13.35 15.20
CA ARG A 208 -8.53 13.82 14.52
C ARG A 208 -8.91 14.39 13.17
N ASN A 209 -8.22 15.42 12.70
CA ASN A 209 -8.27 15.80 11.30
C ASN A 209 -7.57 14.72 10.50
N ALA A 210 -8.19 14.30 9.41
CA ALA A 210 -7.70 13.20 8.62
C ALA A 210 -7.86 13.49 7.12
N LEU A 211 -6.91 13.00 6.35
CA LEU A 211 -6.91 13.01 4.89
C LEU A 211 -7.39 11.64 4.42
N LEU A 212 -8.54 11.61 3.73
CA LEU A 212 -9.15 10.39 3.22
C LEU A 212 -8.64 10.08 1.81
N PHE A 213 -8.24 8.85 1.63
CA PHE A 213 -7.90 8.26 0.33
C PHE A 213 -8.73 7.01 0.08
N SER A 214 -9.03 6.75 -1.18
CA SER A 214 -9.49 5.44 -1.64
C SER A 214 -8.48 4.83 -2.60
N CYS A 215 -8.42 3.50 -2.59
CA CYS A 215 -7.54 2.72 -3.45
C CYS A 215 -8.37 1.64 -4.16
N SER A 216 -8.28 1.62 -5.49
CA SER A 216 -8.89 0.59 -6.33
C SER A 216 -7.82 -0.18 -7.08
N VAL A 217 -7.95 -1.51 -7.13
CA VAL A 217 -7.06 -2.36 -7.92
C VAL A 217 -7.51 -2.31 -9.38
N VAL A 218 -6.57 -2.02 -10.29
CA VAL A 218 -6.83 -1.92 -11.72
C VAL A 218 -6.71 -3.30 -12.39
N SER A 219 -5.79 -4.12 -11.90
CA SER A 219 -5.52 -5.46 -12.45
C SER A 219 -5.20 -6.46 -11.33
N GLY A 220 -5.70 -7.69 -11.47
CA GLY A 220 -5.42 -8.79 -10.55
C GLY A 220 -6.64 -9.31 -9.80
N ALA A 221 -6.58 -10.57 -9.35
CA ALA A 221 -7.69 -11.30 -8.71
C ALA A 221 -7.84 -11.04 -7.20
N MET A 222 -7.04 -10.15 -6.61
CA MET A 222 -6.98 -9.98 -5.15
C MET A 222 -8.24 -9.37 -4.53
N PHE A 223 -9.01 -8.60 -5.32
CA PHE A 223 -10.27 -8.01 -4.86
C PHE A 223 -11.36 -8.30 -5.89
N GLU A 224 -12.33 -9.12 -5.55
CA GLU A 224 -13.51 -9.35 -6.40
C GLU A 224 -14.45 -8.13 -6.32
N GLY A 225 -14.65 -7.44 -7.45
CA GLY A 225 -15.64 -6.37 -7.62
C GLY A 225 -15.10 -4.94 -7.42
N ASN A 226 -15.99 -3.95 -7.61
CA ASN A 226 -15.73 -2.49 -7.46
C ASN A 226 -15.55 -2.05 -5.99
N GLN A 227 -14.90 -2.84 -5.15
CA GLN A 227 -14.75 -2.52 -3.74
C GLN A 227 -13.45 -1.75 -3.53
N GLU A 228 -13.57 -0.52 -3.02
CA GLU A 228 -12.43 0.34 -2.73
C GLU A 228 -11.95 0.16 -1.29
N LEU A 229 -10.66 -0.10 -1.13
CA LEU A 229 -9.98 0.08 0.14
C LEU A 229 -9.95 1.57 0.46
N LYS A 230 -10.21 1.95 1.71
CA LYS A 230 -10.11 3.33 2.19
C LYS A 230 -9.09 3.43 3.30
N PHE A 231 -8.34 4.52 3.33
CA PHE A 231 -7.46 4.80 4.45
C PHE A 231 -7.42 6.29 4.78
N TRP A 232 -7.13 6.58 6.02
CA TRP A 232 -7.06 7.92 6.58
C TRP A 232 -5.69 8.14 7.16
N LEU A 233 -5.03 9.19 6.71
CA LEU A 233 -3.77 9.68 7.27
C LEU A 233 -4.05 10.88 8.18
N SER A 234 -3.25 11.09 9.22
CA SER A 234 -3.35 12.28 10.04
C SER A 234 -3.02 13.55 9.23
N ASP A 235 -3.78 14.62 9.48
CA ASP A 235 -3.56 15.93 8.86
C ASP A 235 -2.78 16.84 9.83
N ASP A 236 -1.59 16.42 10.20
CA ASP A 236 -0.71 17.10 11.18
C ASP A 236 0.76 17.18 10.69
N GLY A 237 1.00 16.81 9.43
CA GLY A 237 2.34 16.75 8.84
C GLY A 237 3.10 15.45 9.10
N ALA A 238 2.69 14.61 10.05
CA ALA A 238 3.28 13.28 10.26
C ALA A 238 2.66 12.20 9.36
N TYR A 239 1.43 12.46 8.86
CA TYR A 239 0.68 11.57 7.96
C TYR A 239 0.63 10.12 8.45
N VAL A 240 0.40 9.96 9.75
CA VAL A 240 0.31 8.63 10.39
C VAL A 240 -0.99 7.95 9.97
N PRO A 241 -0.99 6.65 9.62
CA PRO A 241 -2.22 5.90 9.37
C PRO A 241 -3.14 5.89 10.60
N LEU A 242 -4.26 6.59 10.52
CA LEU A 242 -5.28 6.65 11.58
C LEU A 242 -6.27 5.50 11.49
N ALA A 243 -6.64 5.14 10.25
CA ALA A 243 -7.53 4.02 9.96
C ALA A 243 -7.30 3.49 8.55
N ILE A 244 -7.55 2.19 8.37
CA ILE A 244 -7.62 1.53 7.07
C ILE A 244 -8.89 0.69 7.08
N MET A 245 -9.70 0.75 6.02
CA MET A 245 -10.90 -0.04 5.85
C MET A 245 -10.79 -0.86 4.56
N ALA A 246 -10.81 -2.16 4.71
CA ALA A 246 -10.88 -3.12 3.62
C ALA A 246 -12.27 -3.77 3.61
N PRO A 247 -13.06 -3.61 2.54
CA PRO A 247 -14.30 -4.33 2.38
C PRO A 247 -14.00 -5.82 2.15
N LEU A 248 -14.85 -6.67 2.69
CA LEU A 248 -14.83 -8.11 2.46
C LEU A 248 -16.11 -8.53 1.75
N ARG A 249 -16.14 -9.75 1.20
CA ARG A 249 -17.38 -10.33 0.64
C ARG A 249 -18.54 -10.27 1.62
N VAL A 250 -18.25 -10.40 2.92
CA VAL A 250 -19.22 -10.21 4.01
C VAL A 250 -18.58 -9.34 5.08
N GLY A 251 -19.13 -8.13 5.27
CA GLY A 251 -18.62 -7.16 6.25
C GLY A 251 -17.38 -6.41 5.78
N SER A 252 -16.55 -5.98 6.72
CA SER A 252 -15.31 -5.26 6.47
C SER A 252 -14.30 -5.49 7.59
N VAL A 253 -13.01 -5.33 7.27
CA VAL A 253 -11.94 -5.22 8.25
C VAL A 253 -11.53 -3.77 8.38
N TRP A 254 -11.36 -3.34 9.63
CA TRP A 254 -10.88 -2.02 9.98
C TRP A 254 -9.61 -2.13 10.80
N ALA A 255 -8.52 -1.55 10.33
CA ALA A 255 -7.36 -1.28 11.16
C ALA A 255 -7.48 0.13 11.75
N TRP A 256 -7.37 0.26 13.06
CA TRP A 256 -7.44 1.53 13.78
C TRP A 256 -6.16 1.79 14.53
N LEU A 257 -5.66 3.03 14.46
CA LEU A 257 -4.53 3.47 15.28
C LEU A 257 -4.86 3.28 16.77
N LYS A 258 -3.98 2.61 17.49
CA LYS A 258 -4.04 2.39 18.94
C LYS A 258 -3.01 3.23 19.68
N ASP A 259 -1.79 3.27 19.15
CA ASP A 259 -0.67 4.05 19.71
C ASP A 259 0.29 4.47 18.60
N TYR A 260 0.95 5.59 18.81
CA TYR A 260 1.98 6.14 17.93
C TYR A 260 3.12 6.71 18.74
N GLN A 261 4.32 6.25 18.48
CA GLN A 261 5.57 6.71 19.06
C GLN A 261 6.44 7.22 17.92
N PRO A 262 6.61 8.57 17.84
CA PRO A 262 7.39 9.19 16.76
C PRO A 262 8.89 8.97 16.89
#